data_5a010f29447fa046ee6d8e9f55d7098e
#
_entry.id   5a010f29447fa046ee6d8e9f55d7098e
#
_cell.length_a   1.000
_cell.length_b   1.000
_cell.length_c   1.000
_cell.angle_alpha   90.00
_cell.angle_beta   90.00
_cell.angle_gamma   90.00
#
_symmetry.space_group_name_H-M   'P 1'
#
loop_
_entity.id
_entity.type
_entity.pdbx_description
1 polymer ?
#
loop_
_entity_poly.entity_id
_entity_poly.type
_entity_poly.pdbx_seq_one_letter_code
_entity_poly.pdbx_strand_id
1 'polypeptide(L)'
;MQCEPCFGEEGMKHEKEELCSLIPHRDRMLLLTRINGYNLEERSLSAEYHITGDCLFYDPAIGGVPAWAGFEFMAQAISALSGLWGRETGEKPKIGFILSISSMGFEVPFFKDGSIVEVKVKESGRMDQVYSFEGEAFLEGRKVVEGKLTVMDATDEQIKSLIKEHDSIG
;
A
#
# COMPACT_ATOMS: atom_id res chain seq x y z
N MET A 1 -1.33 -35.09 -4.57
CA MET A 1 -2.25 -34.57 -5.60
C MET A 1 -2.16 -33.05 -5.51
N GLN A 2 -1.43 -32.46 -6.43
CA GLN A 2 -1.13 -31.03 -6.47
C GLN A 2 -2.35 -30.29 -6.98
N CYS A 3 -2.84 -29.31 -6.24
CA CYS A 3 -3.78 -28.31 -6.74
C CYS A 3 -2.96 -27.10 -7.14
N GLU A 4 -2.68 -26.96 -8.43
CA GLU A 4 -2.20 -25.70 -9.00
C GLU A 4 -3.34 -24.68 -8.94
N PRO A 5 -3.12 -23.46 -8.47
CA PRO A 5 -4.09 -22.39 -8.66
C PRO A 5 -3.96 -21.88 -10.09
N CYS A 6 -4.91 -22.25 -10.95
CA CYS A 6 -5.13 -21.58 -12.22
C CYS A 6 -5.65 -20.17 -11.95
N PHE A 7 -4.77 -19.17 -11.84
CA PHE A 7 -5.17 -17.78 -11.92
C PHE A 7 -5.12 -17.36 -13.40
N GLY A 8 -6.27 -17.46 -14.07
CA GLY A 8 -6.45 -16.89 -15.39
C GLY A 8 -6.48 -15.36 -15.32
N GLU A 9 -6.27 -14.70 -16.46
CA GLU A 9 -6.30 -13.22 -16.59
C GLU A 9 -7.59 -12.58 -16.02
N GLU A 10 -8.71 -13.29 -15.99
CA GLU A 10 -9.97 -12.85 -15.36
C GLU A 10 -9.87 -12.72 -13.83
N GLY A 11 -9.13 -13.58 -13.13
CA GLY A 11 -8.95 -13.49 -11.67
C GLY A 11 -8.16 -12.25 -11.27
N MET A 12 -7.07 -11.92 -11.97
CA MET A 12 -6.30 -10.71 -11.72
C MET A 12 -7.11 -9.42 -12.00
N LYS A 13 -8.00 -9.44 -12.98
CA LYS A 13 -8.86 -8.29 -13.30
C LYS A 13 -9.89 -8.03 -12.20
N HIS A 14 -10.45 -9.07 -11.62
CA HIS A 14 -11.41 -8.97 -10.52
C HIS A 14 -10.76 -8.42 -9.25
N GLU A 15 -9.56 -8.89 -8.89
CA GLU A 15 -8.78 -8.38 -7.76
C GLU A 15 -8.40 -6.90 -7.95
N LYS A 16 -8.01 -6.51 -9.15
CA LYS A 16 -7.68 -5.11 -9.47
C LYS A 16 -8.89 -4.17 -9.40
N GLU A 17 -10.05 -4.61 -9.86
CA GLU A 17 -11.31 -3.85 -9.72
C GLU A 17 -11.70 -3.68 -8.25
N GLU A 18 -11.53 -4.71 -7.44
CA GLU A 18 -11.77 -4.63 -6.00
C GLU A 18 -10.82 -3.63 -5.33
N LEU A 19 -9.52 -3.68 -5.63
CA LEU A 19 -8.54 -2.71 -5.14
C LEU A 19 -8.89 -1.28 -5.51
N CYS A 20 -9.32 -1.04 -6.75
CA CYS A 20 -9.79 0.29 -7.19
C CYS A 20 -11.00 0.80 -6.40
N SER A 21 -11.80 -0.07 -5.79
CA SER A 21 -12.89 0.34 -4.92
C SER A 21 -12.45 0.71 -3.50
N LEU A 22 -11.27 0.25 -3.09
CA LEU A 22 -10.73 0.43 -1.74
C LEU A 22 -9.75 1.59 -1.62
N ILE A 23 -8.92 1.79 -2.66
CA ILE A 23 -7.86 2.82 -2.64
C ILE A 23 -8.02 3.81 -3.79
N PRO A 24 -7.56 5.07 -3.61
CA PRO A 24 -7.71 6.11 -4.65
C PRO A 24 -6.75 5.95 -5.82
N HIS A 25 -5.69 5.15 -5.69
CA HIS A 25 -4.64 4.96 -6.70
C HIS A 25 -5.18 4.30 -7.96
N ARG A 26 -4.70 4.74 -9.12
CA ARG A 26 -5.13 4.27 -10.45
C ARG A 26 -3.95 4.08 -11.38
N ASP A 27 -4.14 3.29 -12.43
CA ASP A 27 -3.18 3.03 -13.49
C ASP A 27 -1.82 2.56 -12.92
N ARG A 28 -0.73 3.17 -13.35
CA ARG A 28 0.63 2.84 -12.88
C ARG A 28 0.90 3.19 -11.42
N MET A 29 0.08 4.08 -10.82
CA MET A 29 0.16 4.40 -9.39
C MET A 29 -0.49 3.33 -8.50
N LEU A 30 -1.34 2.46 -9.06
CA LEU A 30 -1.87 1.30 -8.34
C LEU A 30 -0.79 0.21 -8.34
N LEU A 31 -0.01 0.16 -7.27
CA LEU A 31 1.11 -0.78 -7.12
C LEU A 31 0.66 -2.12 -6.52
N LEU A 32 -0.34 -2.11 -5.64
CA LEU A 32 -0.92 -3.32 -5.04
C LEU A 32 -1.43 -4.28 -6.12
N THR A 33 -1.00 -5.54 -6.04
CA THR A 33 -1.49 -6.60 -6.92
C THR A 33 -2.72 -7.28 -6.34
N ARG A 34 -2.67 -7.65 -5.05
CA ARG A 34 -3.81 -8.21 -4.33
C ARG A 34 -3.68 -8.09 -2.82
N ILE A 35 -4.80 -8.26 -2.12
CA ILE A 35 -4.87 -8.41 -0.67
C ILE A 35 -4.89 -9.91 -0.33
N ASN A 36 -3.95 -10.36 0.51
CA ASN A 36 -3.87 -11.75 0.96
C ASN A 36 -4.78 -12.02 2.16
N GLY A 37 -4.99 -11.02 3.01
CA GLY A 37 -5.85 -11.11 4.18
C GLY A 37 -5.80 -9.85 5.03
N TYR A 38 -6.78 -9.69 5.90
CA TYR A 38 -6.87 -8.56 6.82
C TYR A 38 -7.61 -8.95 8.10
N ASN A 39 -7.34 -8.19 9.17
CA ASN A 39 -8.07 -8.26 10.42
C ASN A 39 -8.43 -6.84 10.85
N LEU A 40 -9.72 -6.49 10.82
CA LEU A 40 -10.18 -5.14 11.16
C LEU A 40 -10.13 -4.86 12.67
N GLU A 41 -10.30 -5.85 13.53
CA GLU A 41 -10.18 -5.68 14.98
C GLU A 41 -8.73 -5.34 15.38
N GLU A 42 -7.76 -6.06 14.80
CA GLU A 42 -6.32 -5.82 15.02
C GLU A 42 -5.77 -4.68 14.15
N ARG A 43 -6.57 -4.14 13.24
CA ARG A 43 -6.15 -3.11 12.29
C ARG A 43 -4.90 -3.51 11.53
N SER A 44 -4.93 -4.69 10.90
CA SER A 44 -3.81 -5.25 10.15
C SER A 44 -4.24 -5.76 8.78
N LEU A 45 -3.30 -5.75 7.83
CA LEU A 45 -3.51 -6.23 6.46
C LEU A 45 -2.21 -6.80 5.90
N SER A 46 -2.34 -7.84 5.09
CA SER A 46 -1.27 -8.41 4.26
C SER A 46 -1.67 -8.30 2.79
N ALA A 47 -0.74 -7.86 1.96
CA ALA A 47 -0.94 -7.63 0.53
C ALA A 47 0.31 -8.06 -0.26
N GLU A 48 0.17 -8.20 -1.57
CA GLU A 48 1.24 -8.55 -2.49
C GLU A 48 1.47 -7.50 -3.56
N TYR A 49 2.74 -7.40 -3.94
CA TYR A 49 3.25 -6.63 -5.08
C TYR A 49 4.03 -7.54 -6.00
N HIS A 50 3.61 -7.66 -7.24
CA HIS A 50 4.35 -8.38 -8.25
C HIS A 50 5.27 -7.39 -8.96
N ILE A 51 6.58 -7.61 -8.86
CA ILE A 51 7.60 -6.75 -9.47
C ILE A 51 7.76 -7.13 -10.93
N THR A 52 7.43 -6.20 -11.82
CA THR A 52 7.56 -6.35 -13.26
C THR A 52 8.14 -5.10 -13.89
N GLY A 53 8.62 -5.19 -15.13
CA GLY A 53 9.15 -4.04 -15.87
C GLY A 53 8.16 -2.88 -16.07
N ASP A 54 6.86 -3.11 -15.86
CA ASP A 54 5.80 -2.09 -15.94
C ASP A 54 5.57 -1.34 -14.63
N CYS A 55 6.20 -1.77 -13.53
CA CYS A 55 6.08 -1.09 -12.23
C CYS A 55 6.57 0.36 -12.33
N LEU A 56 5.87 1.29 -11.66
CA LEU A 56 6.18 2.72 -11.72
C LEU A 56 7.63 3.05 -11.34
N PHE A 57 8.16 2.37 -10.32
CA PHE A 57 9.52 2.59 -9.80
C PHE A 57 10.55 1.60 -10.37
N TYR A 58 10.20 0.88 -11.44
CA TYR A 58 11.12 -0.06 -12.06
C TYR A 58 12.31 0.68 -12.69
N ASP A 59 13.51 0.25 -12.34
CA ASP A 59 14.76 0.75 -12.89
C ASP A 59 15.45 -0.35 -13.69
N PRO A 60 15.53 -0.22 -15.04
CA PRO A 60 16.19 -1.21 -15.89
C PRO A 60 17.68 -1.38 -15.57
N ALA A 61 18.35 -0.37 -15.02
CA ALA A 61 19.77 -0.41 -14.70
C ALA A 61 20.08 -1.40 -13.56
N ILE A 62 19.13 -1.59 -12.64
CA ILE A 62 19.25 -2.54 -11.53
C ILE A 62 18.40 -3.79 -11.74
N GLY A 63 17.55 -3.83 -12.78
CA GLY A 63 16.67 -4.96 -13.07
C GLY A 63 15.59 -5.19 -12.00
N GLY A 64 15.01 -4.13 -11.48
CA GLY A 64 14.00 -4.22 -10.42
C GLY A 64 13.55 -2.88 -9.87
N VAL A 65 12.86 -2.92 -8.74
CA VAL A 65 12.33 -1.75 -8.03
C VAL A 65 13.20 -1.49 -6.80
N PRO A 66 13.73 -0.26 -6.61
CA PRO A 66 14.53 0.08 -5.43
C PRO A 66 13.78 -0.23 -4.12
N ALA A 67 14.47 -0.76 -3.11
CA ALA A 67 13.84 -1.19 -1.86
C ALA A 67 13.17 -0.04 -1.08
N TRP A 68 13.61 1.23 -1.28
CA TRP A 68 12.96 2.38 -0.68
C TRP A 68 11.50 2.55 -1.13
N ALA A 69 11.12 2.07 -2.33
CA ALA A 69 9.72 2.07 -2.77
C ALA A 69 8.79 1.23 -1.86
N GLY A 70 9.36 0.40 -1.00
CA GLY A 70 8.62 -0.36 0.01
C GLY A 70 7.75 0.51 0.93
N PHE A 71 8.12 1.79 1.16
CA PHE A 71 7.26 2.70 1.93
C PHE A 71 5.92 2.97 1.21
N GLU A 72 5.95 3.11 -0.12
CA GLU A 72 4.72 3.31 -0.91
C GLU A 72 3.87 2.03 -0.93
N PHE A 73 4.50 0.87 -0.97
CA PHE A 73 3.80 -0.41 -0.83
C PHE A 73 3.06 -0.49 0.51
N MET A 74 3.72 -0.10 1.60
CA MET A 74 3.10 -0.04 2.93
C MET A 74 1.98 1.00 2.98
N ALA A 75 2.18 2.18 2.39
CA ALA A 75 1.18 3.24 2.35
C ALA A 75 -0.10 2.80 1.62
N GLN A 76 0.03 2.12 0.48
CA GLN A 76 -1.13 1.59 -0.24
C GLN A 76 -1.83 0.45 0.53
N ALA A 77 -1.09 -0.40 1.22
CA ALA A 77 -1.66 -1.42 2.11
C ALA A 77 -2.46 -0.78 3.27
N ILE A 78 -1.94 0.30 3.87
CA ILE A 78 -2.66 1.10 4.89
C ILE A 78 -3.92 1.72 4.30
N SER A 79 -3.84 2.29 3.09
CA SER A 79 -5.00 2.85 2.39
C SER A 79 -6.07 1.78 2.11
N ALA A 80 -5.67 0.57 1.70
CA ALA A 80 -6.58 -0.55 1.50
C ALA A 80 -7.27 -0.98 2.80
N LEU A 81 -6.54 -1.03 3.91
CA LEU A 81 -7.11 -1.33 5.23
C LEU A 81 -8.15 -0.28 5.64
N SER A 82 -7.88 1.02 5.39
CA SER A 82 -8.84 2.10 5.62
C SER A 82 -10.09 1.96 4.74
N GLY A 83 -9.92 1.59 3.47
CA GLY A 83 -11.03 1.33 2.54
C GLY A 83 -11.91 0.16 2.98
N LEU A 84 -11.30 -0.93 3.45
CA LEU A 84 -12.02 -2.09 4.02
C LEU A 84 -12.81 -1.71 5.28
N TRP A 85 -12.21 -0.94 6.17
CA TRP A 85 -12.87 -0.41 7.36
C TRP A 85 -14.08 0.46 6.99
N GLY A 86 -13.91 1.39 6.05
CA GLY A 86 -15.01 2.24 5.56
C GLY A 86 -16.15 1.43 4.96
N ARG A 87 -15.84 0.36 4.21
CA ARG A 87 -16.85 -0.55 3.64
C ARG A 87 -17.65 -1.26 4.73
N GLU A 88 -16.99 -1.73 5.79
CA GLU A 88 -17.63 -2.45 6.90
C GLU A 88 -18.48 -1.51 7.77
N THR A 89 -18.00 -0.30 8.02
CA THR A 89 -18.69 0.69 8.88
C THR A 89 -19.69 1.59 8.14
N GLY A 90 -19.74 1.50 6.80
CA GLY A 90 -20.55 2.39 5.97
C GLY A 90 -20.00 3.81 5.84
N GLU A 91 -18.77 4.05 6.28
CA GLU A 91 -18.07 5.31 6.10
C GLU A 91 -17.50 5.43 4.68
N LYS A 92 -17.45 6.64 4.14
CA LYS A 92 -16.78 6.89 2.87
C LYS A 92 -15.26 6.67 3.00
N PRO A 93 -14.58 6.14 1.96
CA PRO A 93 -13.13 6.10 1.95
C PRO A 93 -12.56 7.48 2.18
N LYS A 94 -11.61 7.59 3.11
CA LYS A 94 -10.91 8.84 3.42
C LYS A 94 -9.60 8.89 2.64
N ILE A 95 -9.20 10.08 2.25
CA ILE A 95 -7.87 10.30 1.69
C ILE A 95 -6.91 10.45 2.86
N GLY A 96 -5.90 9.56 2.91
CA GLY A 96 -4.85 9.63 3.91
C GLY A 96 -3.61 10.32 3.37
N PHE A 97 -2.92 11.07 4.23
CA PHE A 97 -1.61 11.66 3.95
C PHE A 97 -0.56 11.05 4.86
N ILE A 98 0.61 10.73 4.29
CA ILE A 98 1.78 10.37 5.08
C ILE A 98 2.32 11.65 5.72
N LEU A 99 2.29 11.71 7.04
CA LEU A 99 2.89 12.82 7.80
C LEU A 99 4.38 12.61 8.02
N SER A 100 4.78 11.37 8.29
CA SER A 100 6.18 11.04 8.50
C SER A 100 6.47 9.56 8.28
N ILE A 101 7.71 9.29 7.92
CA ILE A 101 8.32 7.97 7.95
C ILE A 101 9.43 8.08 9.00
N SER A 102 9.19 7.56 10.21
CA SER A 102 10.11 7.77 11.34
C SER A 102 11.29 6.81 11.34
N SER A 103 11.16 5.67 10.68
CA SER A 103 12.26 4.73 10.46
C SER A 103 12.00 3.89 9.23
N MET A 104 13.08 3.52 8.51
CA MET A 104 13.07 2.50 7.46
C MET A 104 14.37 1.71 7.53
N GLY A 105 14.26 0.38 7.60
CA GLY A 105 15.37 -0.55 7.53
C GLY A 105 15.29 -1.39 6.26
N PHE A 106 16.44 -1.66 5.63
CA PHE A 106 16.55 -2.40 4.37
C PHE A 106 17.61 -3.47 4.46
N GLU A 107 17.23 -4.74 4.21
CA GLU A 107 18.15 -5.88 4.09
C GLU A 107 18.58 -6.16 2.63
N VAL A 108 17.88 -5.53 1.67
CA VAL A 108 18.16 -5.64 0.24
C VAL A 108 18.15 -4.25 -0.39
N PRO A 109 18.95 -4.00 -1.45
CA PRO A 109 18.98 -2.71 -2.14
C PRO A 109 17.78 -2.51 -3.08
N PHE A 110 17.21 -3.58 -3.61
CA PHE A 110 16.08 -3.55 -4.55
C PHE A 110 15.32 -4.88 -4.55
N PHE A 111 14.08 -4.83 -5.03
CA PHE A 111 13.25 -5.99 -5.33
C PHE A 111 13.46 -6.37 -6.80
N LYS A 112 13.96 -7.58 -7.05
CA LYS A 112 14.30 -8.06 -8.39
C LYS A 112 13.04 -8.26 -9.24
N ASP A 113 13.16 -8.04 -10.55
CA ASP A 113 12.14 -8.41 -11.54
C ASP A 113 11.67 -9.86 -11.38
N GLY A 114 10.36 -10.08 -11.46
CA GLY A 114 9.73 -11.38 -11.22
C GLY A 114 9.52 -11.73 -9.75
N SER A 115 9.97 -10.90 -8.79
CA SER A 115 9.73 -11.15 -7.36
C SER A 115 8.28 -10.83 -6.98
N ILE A 116 7.79 -11.56 -5.97
CA ILE A 116 6.56 -11.24 -5.25
C ILE A 116 6.95 -10.71 -3.88
N VAL A 117 6.61 -9.45 -3.62
CA VAL A 117 6.85 -8.80 -2.33
C VAL A 117 5.57 -8.89 -1.51
N GLU A 118 5.59 -9.63 -0.40
CA GLU A 118 4.50 -9.61 0.58
C GLU A 118 4.72 -8.43 1.53
N VAL A 119 3.68 -7.61 1.72
CA VAL A 119 3.70 -6.47 2.64
C VAL A 119 2.69 -6.70 3.74
N LYS A 120 3.11 -6.50 4.98
CA LYS A 120 2.25 -6.54 6.16
C LYS A 120 2.27 -5.18 6.85
N VAL A 121 1.10 -4.68 7.19
CA VAL A 121 0.94 -3.45 7.97
C VAL A 121 0.05 -3.70 9.17
N LYS A 122 0.38 -3.04 10.29
CA LYS A 122 -0.41 -3.11 11.52
C LYS A 122 -0.41 -1.74 12.20
N GLU A 123 -1.60 -1.28 12.59
CA GLU A 123 -1.74 -0.07 13.40
C GLU A 123 -1.06 -0.28 14.77
N SER A 124 -0.16 0.61 15.14
CA SER A 124 0.59 0.57 16.40
C SER A 124 0.18 1.68 17.38
N GLY A 125 -0.59 2.68 16.90
CA GLY A 125 -1.08 3.77 17.74
C GLY A 125 -2.05 4.68 16.99
N ARG A 126 -2.86 5.40 17.79
CA ARG A 126 -3.86 6.33 17.26
C ARG A 126 -4.03 7.51 18.19
N MET A 127 -4.11 8.71 17.62
CA MET A 127 -4.47 9.92 18.33
C MET A 127 -5.31 10.82 17.39
N ASP A 128 -6.60 10.97 17.70
CA ASP A 128 -7.56 11.67 16.84
C ASP A 128 -7.60 11.14 15.40
N GLN A 129 -7.18 11.94 14.45
CA GLN A 129 -7.13 11.60 13.02
C GLN A 129 -5.74 11.14 12.56
N VAL A 130 -4.81 10.97 13.50
CA VAL A 130 -3.43 10.55 13.24
C VAL A 130 -3.25 9.11 13.68
N TYR A 131 -2.71 8.29 12.79
CA TYR A 131 -2.51 6.86 12.98
C TYR A 131 -1.05 6.51 12.74
N SER A 132 -0.48 5.70 13.62
CA SER A 132 0.86 5.13 13.45
C SER A 132 0.76 3.68 13.03
N PHE A 133 1.56 3.29 12.07
CA PHE A 133 1.62 1.93 11.55
C PHE A 133 3.05 1.41 11.57
N GLU A 134 3.18 0.13 11.87
CA GLU A 134 4.38 -0.66 11.57
C GLU A 134 4.14 -1.42 10.27
N GLY A 135 5.12 -1.39 9.37
CA GLY A 135 5.09 -2.06 8.10
C GLY A 135 6.32 -2.94 7.91
N GLU A 136 6.11 -4.08 7.28
CA GLU A 136 7.16 -5.04 6.95
C GLU A 136 6.97 -5.54 5.53
N ALA A 137 8.08 -5.75 4.80
CA ALA A 137 8.06 -6.40 3.49
C ALA A 137 8.92 -7.66 3.49
N PHE A 138 8.43 -8.68 2.83
CA PHE A 138 9.01 -10.01 2.78
C PHE A 138 9.26 -10.46 1.35
N LEU A 139 10.38 -11.13 1.13
CA LEU A 139 10.68 -11.91 -0.06
C LEU A 139 10.85 -13.37 0.35
N GLU A 140 10.04 -14.27 -0.24
CA GLU A 140 10.11 -15.72 0.05
C GLU A 140 10.06 -16.03 1.56
N GLY A 141 9.22 -15.31 2.30
CA GLY A 141 9.04 -15.46 3.75
C GLY A 141 10.13 -14.81 4.62
N ARG A 142 11.19 -14.23 4.03
CA ARG A 142 12.23 -13.50 4.75
C ARG A 142 11.91 -12.01 4.78
N LYS A 143 11.88 -11.41 5.97
CA LYS A 143 11.75 -9.95 6.11
C LYS A 143 12.96 -9.25 5.49
N VAL A 144 12.71 -8.29 4.59
CA VAL A 144 13.74 -7.55 3.86
C VAL A 144 13.62 -6.03 3.99
N VAL A 145 12.43 -5.54 4.38
CA VAL A 145 12.21 -4.13 4.69
C VAL A 145 11.34 -4.04 5.93
N GLU A 146 11.59 -3.07 6.78
CA GLU A 146 10.71 -2.68 7.87
C GLU A 146 10.59 -1.16 7.94
N GLY A 147 9.47 -0.66 8.44
CA GLY A 147 9.24 0.78 8.53
C GLY A 147 8.16 1.16 9.52
N LYS A 148 8.22 2.43 9.97
CA LYS A 148 7.19 3.06 10.79
C LYS A 148 6.67 4.30 10.08
N LEU A 149 5.38 4.30 9.78
CA LEU A 149 4.69 5.36 9.09
C LEU A 149 3.65 6.01 10.01
N THR A 150 3.56 7.33 9.94
CA THR A 150 2.47 8.08 10.55
C THR A 150 1.63 8.68 9.44
N VAL A 151 0.34 8.40 9.46
CA VAL A 151 -0.63 8.86 8.48
C VAL A 151 -1.74 9.66 9.14
N MET A 152 -2.38 10.55 8.40
CA MET A 152 -3.52 11.34 8.86
C MET A 152 -4.65 11.21 7.85
N ASP A 153 -5.86 10.96 8.34
CA ASP A 153 -7.07 11.07 7.53
C ASP A 153 -7.41 12.55 7.30
N ALA A 154 -7.53 12.94 6.03
CA ALA A 154 -7.95 14.29 5.68
C ALA A 154 -9.47 14.38 5.56
N THR A 155 -10.04 15.45 6.09
CA THR A 155 -11.42 15.83 5.83
C THR A 155 -11.56 16.48 4.46
N ASP A 156 -12.77 16.44 3.89
CA ASP A 156 -13.07 17.13 2.62
C ASP A 156 -12.75 18.63 2.65
N GLU A 157 -12.89 19.27 3.82
CA GLU A 157 -12.55 20.69 4.02
C GLU A 157 -11.05 20.93 3.96
N GLN A 158 -10.25 20.07 4.60
CA GLN A 158 -8.79 20.13 4.55
C GLN A 158 -8.28 19.91 3.11
N ILE A 159 -8.84 18.95 2.39
CA ILE A 159 -8.50 18.71 0.98
C ILE A 159 -8.81 19.93 0.12
N LYS A 160 -10.01 20.52 0.27
CA LYS A 160 -10.42 21.73 -0.46
C LYS A 160 -9.54 22.94 -0.14
N SER A 161 -9.09 23.07 1.12
CA SER A 161 -8.17 24.14 1.53
C SER A 161 -6.82 24.01 0.83
N LEU A 162 -6.24 22.80 0.82
CA LEU A 162 -4.96 22.51 0.16
C LEU A 162 -5.00 22.79 -1.35
N ILE A 163 -6.11 22.42 -2.01
CA ILE A 163 -6.29 22.68 -3.45
C ILE A 163 -6.37 24.21 -3.73
N LYS A 164 -7.12 24.95 -2.91
CA LYS A 164 -7.24 26.41 -3.09
C LYS A 164 -5.95 27.19 -2.88
N GLU A 165 -5.12 26.76 -1.94
CA GLU A 165 -3.79 27.38 -1.74
C GLU A 165 -2.89 27.15 -2.94
N HIS A 166 -2.99 26.00 -3.60
CA HIS A 166 -2.20 25.72 -4.81
C HIS A 166 -2.61 26.56 -6.02
N ASP A 167 -3.91 26.85 -6.17
CA ASP A 167 -4.45 27.68 -7.26
C ASP A 167 -4.15 29.20 -7.06
N SER A 168 -3.76 29.62 -5.85
CA SER A 168 -3.42 31.01 -5.53
C SER A 168 -1.94 31.36 -5.72
N ILE A 169 -1.08 30.39 -6.07
CA ILE A 169 0.38 30.56 -6.28
C ILE A 169 0.76 30.49 -7.77
N GLY A 170 -0.25 30.35 -8.68
CA GLY A 170 -0.06 30.31 -10.14
C GLY A 170 -0.21 31.65 -10.83
#